data_0ad1f57f667101ebf718e678826ce8ca
#
_entry.id   0ad1f57f667101ebf718e678826ce8ca
#
_cell.length_a   1.000
_cell.length_b   1.000
_cell.length_c   1.000
_cell.angle_alpha   90.00
_cell.angle_beta   90.00
_cell.angle_gamma   90.00
#
_symmetry.space_group_name_H-M   'P 1'
#
loop_
_entity.id
_entity.type
_entity.pdbx_description
1 polymer ?
#
loop_
_entity_poly.entity_id
_entity_poly.type
_entity_poly.pdbx_seq_one_letter_code
_entity_poly.pdbx_strand_id
1 'polypeptide(L)'
;MTQRRGASHRRRPRKARRVSRRAFLIGLAAAACGAGALGWRRHSQPAAAGGEPEPGPAAPNPALPSGEWRAVWVSYLEFAEMDFSSETAFRADAAVLLDHCAALGLNTVLVQVRPFGDALYRSALYPWSHLCTGVQGQDPGFDPLDVLITEAHSRGLSL
;
A
#
# COMPACT_ATOMS: atom_id res chain seq x y z
N MET A 1 18.63 59.70 52.55
CA MET A 1 18.28 58.29 52.77
C MET A 1 16.78 58.12 52.48
N THR A 2 16.38 57.68 51.31
CA THR A 2 14.96 57.51 50.93
C THR A 2 14.81 56.17 50.24
N GLN A 3 14.19 55.23 50.97
CA GLN A 3 14.02 53.82 50.57
C GLN A 3 12.78 53.71 49.68
N ARG A 4 12.93 53.34 48.40
CA ARG A 4 11.83 53.02 47.49
C ARG A 4 11.40 51.58 47.70
N ARG A 5 10.16 51.41 48.19
CA ARG A 5 9.49 50.07 48.29
C ARG A 5 9.04 49.64 46.91
N GLY A 6 9.58 48.52 46.42
CA GLY A 6 9.15 47.86 45.18
C GLY A 6 7.82 47.14 45.38
N ALA A 7 6.82 47.45 44.56
CA ALA A 7 5.53 46.75 44.54
C ALA A 7 5.66 45.46 43.74
N SER A 8 5.52 44.31 44.40
CA SER A 8 5.48 43.00 43.72
C SER A 8 4.09 42.74 43.15
N HIS A 9 3.99 42.80 41.81
CA HIS A 9 2.80 42.34 41.10
C HIS A 9 2.68 40.81 41.16
N ARG A 10 1.89 40.31 42.12
CA ARG A 10 1.44 38.91 42.12
C ARG A 10 0.52 38.65 40.93
N ARG A 11 1.01 37.94 39.88
CA ARG A 11 0.18 37.38 38.80
C ARG A 11 -0.76 36.31 39.38
N ARG A 12 -2.06 36.54 39.24
CA ARG A 12 -3.08 35.55 39.60
C ARG A 12 -2.97 34.36 38.67
N PRO A 13 -2.98 33.08 39.14
CA PRO A 13 -2.96 31.93 38.28
C PRO A 13 -4.26 31.86 37.49
N ARG A 14 -4.15 31.72 36.14
CA ARG A 14 -5.28 31.43 35.26
C ARG A 14 -5.85 30.08 35.63
N LYS A 15 -7.10 30.04 36.09
CA LYS A 15 -7.86 28.79 36.31
C LYS A 15 -7.96 28.05 34.99
N ALA A 16 -7.34 26.88 34.88
CA ALA A 16 -7.54 25.97 33.75
C ALA A 16 -9.02 25.57 33.68
N ARG A 17 -9.68 25.88 32.56
CA ARG A 17 -11.06 25.47 32.29
C ARG A 17 -11.05 23.95 32.12
N ARG A 18 -11.53 23.24 33.13
CA ARG A 18 -11.76 21.79 33.02
C ARG A 18 -12.92 21.56 32.04
N VAL A 19 -12.61 21.06 30.86
CA VAL A 19 -13.62 20.63 29.89
C VAL A 19 -14.31 19.39 30.49
N SER A 20 -15.64 19.39 30.61
CA SER A 20 -16.37 18.26 31.16
C SER A 20 -16.29 17.08 30.20
N ARG A 21 -16.26 15.85 30.74
CA ARG A 21 -16.22 14.63 29.91
C ARG A 21 -17.37 14.57 28.90
N ARG A 22 -18.54 15.13 29.21
CA ARG A 22 -19.68 15.24 28.27
C ARG A 22 -19.39 16.18 27.11
N ALA A 23 -18.78 17.34 27.34
CA ALA A 23 -18.40 18.28 26.27
C ALA A 23 -17.32 17.69 25.36
N PHE A 24 -16.43 16.88 25.90
CA PHE A 24 -15.40 16.17 25.11
C PHE A 24 -16.03 15.10 24.20
N LEU A 25 -16.96 14.29 24.73
CA LEU A 25 -17.64 13.24 23.96
C LEU A 25 -18.55 13.82 22.86
N ILE A 26 -19.26 14.93 23.12
CA ILE A 26 -20.07 15.61 22.10
C ILE A 26 -19.18 16.20 21.01
N GLY A 27 -18.03 16.77 21.36
CA GLY A 27 -17.05 17.27 20.38
C GLY A 27 -16.47 16.17 19.51
N LEU A 28 -16.18 14.99 20.08
CA LEU A 28 -15.67 13.84 19.32
C LEU A 28 -16.71 13.27 18.35
N ALA A 29 -18.00 13.18 18.79
CA ALA A 29 -19.09 12.72 17.93
C ALA A 29 -19.34 13.67 16.74
N ALA A 30 -19.30 14.98 16.95
CA ALA A 30 -19.46 15.97 15.88
C ALA A 30 -18.29 15.92 14.88
N ALA A 31 -17.05 15.70 15.33
CA ALA A 31 -15.90 15.54 14.46
C ALA A 31 -15.97 14.25 13.61
N ALA A 32 -16.45 13.15 14.20
CA ALA A 32 -16.62 11.87 13.50
C ALA A 32 -17.70 11.97 12.39
N CYS A 33 -18.82 12.65 12.66
CA CYS A 33 -19.88 12.84 11.67
C CYS A 33 -19.46 13.79 10.53
N GLY A 34 -18.66 14.82 10.82
CA GLY A 34 -18.14 15.76 9.81
C GLY A 34 -17.14 15.10 8.85
N ALA A 35 -16.24 14.28 9.38
CA ALA A 35 -15.24 13.56 8.59
C ALA A 35 -15.88 12.48 7.72
N GLY A 36 -16.89 11.77 8.23
CA GLY A 36 -17.63 10.76 7.49
C GLY A 36 -18.39 11.33 6.28
N ALA A 37 -19.03 12.49 6.42
CA ALA A 37 -19.80 13.11 5.34
C ALA A 37 -18.91 13.66 4.22
N LEU A 38 -17.73 14.18 4.53
CA LEU A 38 -16.75 14.63 3.54
C LEU A 38 -16.05 13.47 2.85
N GLY A 39 -15.77 12.36 3.57
CA GLY A 39 -15.20 11.15 3.02
C GLY A 39 -16.14 10.46 2.03
N TRP A 40 -17.42 10.37 2.35
CA TRP A 40 -18.42 9.74 1.46
C TRP A 40 -18.62 10.52 0.16
N ARG A 41 -18.68 11.88 0.21
CA ARG A 41 -18.80 12.68 -1.01
C ARG A 41 -17.63 12.52 -1.97
N ARG A 42 -16.41 12.27 -1.47
CA ARG A 42 -15.25 11.99 -2.33
C ARG A 42 -15.27 10.58 -2.93
N HIS A 43 -15.85 9.61 -2.22
CA HIS A 43 -15.95 8.23 -2.70
C HIS A 43 -17.11 8.00 -3.69
N SER A 44 -18.07 8.93 -3.73
CA SER A 44 -19.24 8.84 -4.62
C SER A 44 -19.11 9.65 -5.91
N GLN A 45 -17.93 10.21 -6.23
CA GLN A 45 -17.70 10.73 -7.57
C GLN A 45 -17.53 9.53 -8.51
N PRO A 46 -18.41 9.37 -9.52
CA PRO A 46 -18.15 8.39 -10.56
C PRO A 46 -16.82 8.75 -11.18
N ALA A 47 -15.87 7.80 -11.18
CA ALA A 47 -14.63 7.92 -11.94
C ALA A 47 -15.04 8.34 -13.35
N ALA A 48 -14.51 9.47 -13.83
CA ALA A 48 -14.67 9.86 -15.21
C ALA A 48 -14.28 8.64 -16.04
N ALA A 49 -15.17 8.21 -16.94
CA ALA A 49 -14.94 7.14 -17.88
C ALA A 49 -13.81 7.52 -18.84
N GLY A 50 -12.58 7.48 -18.34
CA GLY A 50 -11.40 7.31 -19.15
C GLY A 50 -11.43 5.84 -19.53
N GLY A 51 -11.60 5.54 -20.83
CA GLY A 51 -11.64 4.18 -21.32
C GLY A 51 -10.46 3.40 -20.76
N GLU A 52 -10.72 2.24 -20.17
CA GLU A 52 -9.68 1.28 -19.82
C GLU A 52 -8.80 1.08 -21.05
N PRO A 53 -7.46 1.20 -20.94
CA PRO A 53 -6.62 0.73 -22.00
C PRO A 53 -6.96 -0.75 -22.19
N GLU A 54 -7.43 -1.13 -23.39
CA GLU A 54 -7.62 -2.55 -23.70
C GLU A 54 -6.35 -3.30 -23.29
N PRO A 55 -6.48 -4.41 -22.54
CA PRO A 55 -5.32 -5.23 -22.21
C PRO A 55 -4.65 -5.60 -23.53
N GLY A 56 -3.43 -5.10 -23.74
CA GLY A 56 -2.61 -5.52 -24.87
C GLY A 56 -2.55 -7.06 -24.90
N PRO A 57 -2.23 -7.66 -26.07
CA PRO A 57 -2.20 -9.10 -26.17
C PRO A 57 -1.30 -9.65 -25.06
N ALA A 58 -1.91 -10.46 -24.17
CA ALA A 58 -1.20 -11.11 -23.09
C ALA A 58 -0.01 -11.87 -23.68
N ALA A 59 1.18 -11.65 -23.12
CA ALA A 59 2.34 -12.47 -23.49
C ALA A 59 1.94 -13.95 -23.38
N PRO A 60 2.32 -14.80 -24.34
CA PRO A 60 1.90 -16.19 -24.33
C PRO A 60 2.34 -16.81 -23.01
N ASN A 61 1.37 -17.31 -22.25
CA ASN A 61 1.63 -18.03 -21.02
C ASN A 61 2.56 -19.20 -21.37
N PRO A 62 3.71 -19.39 -20.70
CA PRO A 62 4.51 -20.58 -20.96
C PRO A 62 3.62 -21.81 -20.72
N ALA A 63 3.76 -22.81 -21.59
CA ALA A 63 3.00 -24.04 -21.43
C ALA A 63 3.19 -24.54 -20.00
N LEU A 64 2.09 -24.90 -19.36
CA LEU A 64 2.15 -25.50 -18.01
C LEU A 64 3.17 -26.65 -18.01
N PRO A 65 3.98 -26.79 -16.95
CA PRO A 65 4.97 -27.84 -16.88
C PRO A 65 4.33 -29.20 -17.14
N SER A 66 4.80 -29.91 -18.17
CA SER A 66 4.39 -31.29 -18.42
C SER A 66 5.16 -32.19 -17.47
N GLY A 67 4.55 -32.59 -16.37
CA GLY A 67 5.19 -33.47 -15.40
C GLY A 67 5.05 -33.01 -13.96
N GLU A 68 6.08 -33.24 -13.14
CA GLU A 68 6.09 -32.88 -11.73
C GLU A 68 6.12 -31.36 -11.51
N TRP A 69 5.21 -30.87 -10.69
CA TRP A 69 5.20 -29.48 -10.25
C TRP A 69 6.13 -29.29 -9.06
N ARG A 70 7.20 -28.53 -9.25
CA ARG A 70 8.13 -28.10 -8.22
C ARG A 70 7.91 -26.62 -8.00
N ALA A 71 7.01 -26.30 -7.07
CA ALA A 71 6.53 -24.96 -6.85
C ALA A 71 6.97 -24.40 -5.48
N VAL A 72 7.08 -23.08 -5.40
CA VAL A 72 7.27 -22.33 -4.15
C VAL A 72 6.15 -21.30 -4.01
N TRP A 73 5.75 -21.06 -2.76
CA TRP A 73 4.85 -19.97 -2.41
C TRP A 73 5.67 -18.74 -2.03
N VAL A 74 5.37 -17.60 -2.68
CA VAL A 74 5.91 -16.27 -2.35
C VAL A 74 4.79 -15.45 -1.73
N SER A 75 4.96 -15.09 -0.47
CA SER A 75 3.95 -14.38 0.31
C SER A 75 4.19 -12.86 0.33
N TYR A 76 3.29 -12.15 1.00
CA TYR A 76 3.47 -10.72 1.24
C TYR A 76 4.72 -10.40 2.09
N LEU A 77 5.26 -11.36 2.83
CA LEU A 77 6.48 -11.17 3.64
C LEU A 77 7.69 -10.93 2.75
N GLU A 78 7.85 -11.71 1.68
CA GLU A 78 8.91 -11.52 0.70
C GLU A 78 8.72 -10.20 -0.06
N PHE A 79 7.47 -9.84 -0.40
CA PHE A 79 7.20 -8.55 -1.05
C PHE A 79 7.46 -7.35 -0.15
N ALA A 80 7.27 -7.47 1.17
CA ALA A 80 7.56 -6.40 2.11
C ALA A 80 9.05 -6.02 2.20
N GLU A 81 9.94 -6.93 1.78
CA GLU A 81 11.40 -6.71 1.74
C GLU A 81 11.89 -6.16 0.38
N MET A 82 11.00 -6.08 -0.63
CA MET A 82 11.36 -5.59 -1.97
C MET A 82 11.29 -4.06 -2.06
N ASP A 83 12.12 -3.49 -2.92
CA ASP A 83 12.15 -2.05 -3.19
C ASP A 83 11.13 -1.66 -4.27
N PHE A 84 10.01 -1.06 -3.85
CA PHE A 84 8.97 -0.52 -4.73
C PHE A 84 9.20 0.94 -5.15
N SER A 85 10.36 1.53 -4.86
CA SER A 85 10.63 2.94 -5.18
C SER A 85 10.63 3.24 -6.68
N SER A 86 10.86 2.23 -7.51
CA SER A 86 10.77 2.30 -8.97
C SER A 86 10.59 0.90 -9.58
N GLU A 87 10.06 0.83 -10.82
CA GLU A 87 9.98 -0.42 -11.56
C GLU A 87 11.35 -1.11 -11.69
N THR A 88 12.41 -0.34 -11.93
CA THR A 88 13.78 -0.88 -12.07
C THR A 88 14.28 -1.51 -10.78
N ALA A 89 14.04 -0.87 -9.63
CA ALA A 89 14.43 -1.40 -8.34
C ALA A 89 13.65 -2.68 -8.01
N PHE A 90 12.33 -2.64 -8.14
CA PHE A 90 11.48 -3.82 -7.94
C PHE A 90 11.85 -4.99 -8.86
N ARG A 91 12.12 -4.70 -10.13
CA ARG A 91 12.58 -5.70 -11.12
C ARG A 91 13.88 -6.37 -10.71
N ALA A 92 14.83 -5.62 -10.15
CA ALA A 92 16.10 -6.17 -9.67
C ALA A 92 15.89 -7.16 -8.51
N ASP A 93 15.04 -6.82 -7.54
CA ASP A 93 14.74 -7.71 -6.41
C ASP A 93 13.94 -8.94 -6.87
N ALA A 94 12.95 -8.75 -7.74
CA ALA A 94 12.20 -9.85 -8.36
C ALA A 94 13.12 -10.80 -9.13
N ALA A 95 14.09 -10.28 -9.88
CA ALA A 95 15.08 -11.07 -10.60
C ALA A 95 15.89 -11.95 -9.66
N VAL A 96 16.40 -11.40 -8.55
CA VAL A 96 17.15 -12.16 -7.53
C VAL A 96 16.31 -13.30 -6.95
N LEU A 97 15.06 -13.03 -6.57
CA LEU A 97 14.16 -14.06 -6.05
C LEU A 97 13.94 -15.20 -7.07
N LEU A 98 13.64 -14.83 -8.31
CA LEU A 98 13.31 -15.80 -9.36
C LEU A 98 14.55 -16.58 -9.84
N ASP A 99 15.73 -15.96 -9.83
CA ASP A 99 17.00 -16.66 -10.08
C ASP A 99 17.27 -17.74 -9.03
N HIS A 100 16.97 -17.47 -7.75
CA HIS A 100 17.06 -18.49 -6.71
C HIS A 100 16.06 -19.63 -6.94
N CYS A 101 14.82 -19.32 -7.34
CA CYS A 101 13.82 -20.34 -7.67
C CYS A 101 14.31 -21.24 -8.82
N ALA A 102 14.83 -20.66 -9.88
CA ALA A 102 15.37 -21.41 -11.01
C ALA A 102 16.59 -22.26 -10.63
N ALA A 103 17.51 -21.70 -9.84
CA ALA A 103 18.71 -22.42 -9.37
C ALA A 103 18.36 -23.63 -8.47
N LEU A 104 17.25 -23.58 -7.74
CA LEU A 104 16.72 -24.70 -6.95
C LEU A 104 16.00 -25.76 -7.82
N GLY A 105 15.89 -25.56 -9.12
CA GLY A 105 15.21 -26.45 -10.03
C GLY A 105 13.68 -26.39 -9.93
N LEU A 106 13.13 -25.30 -9.38
CA LEU A 106 11.70 -25.04 -9.41
C LEU A 106 11.24 -24.73 -10.84
N ASN A 107 9.97 -24.99 -11.12
CA ASN A 107 9.35 -24.69 -12.42
C ASN A 107 8.09 -23.83 -12.30
N THR A 108 7.64 -23.55 -11.07
CA THR A 108 6.42 -22.80 -10.81
C THR A 108 6.61 -21.91 -9.57
N VAL A 109 6.09 -20.68 -9.64
CA VAL A 109 6.04 -19.76 -8.50
C VAL A 109 4.59 -19.35 -8.27
N LEU A 110 4.11 -19.52 -7.03
CA LEU A 110 2.77 -19.11 -6.61
C LEU A 110 2.92 -17.80 -5.81
N VAL A 111 2.39 -16.70 -6.31
CA VAL A 111 2.55 -15.38 -5.71
C VAL A 111 1.26 -14.89 -5.04
N GLN A 112 1.38 -14.41 -3.81
CA GLN A 112 0.26 -13.82 -3.07
C GLN A 112 0.07 -12.36 -3.43
N VAL A 113 -0.64 -12.08 -4.51
CA VAL A 113 -0.83 -10.73 -5.03
C VAL A 113 -1.98 -9.95 -4.38
N ARG A 114 -2.73 -10.56 -3.45
CA ARG A 114 -3.86 -9.94 -2.73
C ARG A 114 -3.87 -10.27 -1.24
N PRO A 115 -2.87 -9.82 -0.47
CA PRO A 115 -2.71 -10.24 0.93
C PRO A 115 -3.74 -9.61 1.90
N PHE A 116 -4.17 -8.35 1.67
CA PHE A 116 -4.95 -7.55 2.63
C PHE A 116 -6.25 -6.98 2.03
N GLY A 117 -6.85 -7.64 1.05
CA GLY A 117 -8.02 -7.12 0.33
C GLY A 117 -7.68 -5.98 -0.64
N ASP A 118 -6.43 -5.80 -0.89
CA ASP A 118 -5.80 -4.90 -1.85
C ASP A 118 -5.10 -5.72 -2.96
N ALA A 119 -4.41 -5.07 -3.89
CA ALA A 119 -3.77 -5.76 -5.01
C ALA A 119 -2.36 -5.21 -5.27
N LEU A 120 -1.44 -6.12 -5.67
CA LEU A 120 -0.11 -5.82 -6.22
C LEU A 120 -0.16 -5.73 -7.76
N TYR A 121 -1.33 -5.43 -8.31
CA TYR A 121 -1.55 -5.28 -9.75
C TYR A 121 -2.65 -4.27 -10.01
N ARG A 122 -2.73 -3.74 -11.22
CA ARG A 122 -3.77 -2.80 -11.63
C ARG A 122 -5.14 -3.46 -11.62
N SER A 123 -6.07 -2.90 -10.85
CA SER A 123 -7.41 -3.45 -10.68
C SER A 123 -8.45 -2.34 -10.64
N ALA A 124 -9.58 -2.56 -11.32
CA ALA A 124 -10.76 -1.70 -11.21
C ALA A 124 -11.58 -1.97 -9.94
N LEU A 125 -11.34 -3.10 -9.26
CA LEU A 125 -12.14 -3.56 -8.11
C LEU A 125 -11.41 -3.37 -6.77
N TYR A 126 -10.07 -3.46 -6.78
CA TYR A 126 -9.24 -3.46 -5.57
C TYR A 126 -8.28 -2.27 -5.58
N PRO A 127 -8.09 -1.61 -4.42
CA PRO A 127 -7.08 -0.57 -4.31
C PRO A 127 -5.67 -1.17 -4.43
N TRP A 128 -4.71 -0.35 -4.81
CA TRP A 128 -3.30 -0.71 -4.73
C TRP A 128 -2.90 -1.10 -3.31
N SER A 129 -2.05 -2.11 -3.17
CA SER A 129 -1.55 -2.53 -1.87
C SER A 129 -0.67 -1.47 -1.22
N HIS A 130 -0.81 -1.32 0.10
CA HIS A 130 0.08 -0.48 0.89
C HIS A 130 1.55 -0.94 0.83
N LEU A 131 1.82 -2.18 0.48
CA LEU A 131 3.19 -2.68 0.27
C LEU A 131 3.91 -1.92 -0.84
N CYS A 132 3.18 -1.45 -1.85
CA CYS A 132 3.79 -0.76 -2.99
C CYS A 132 4.32 0.65 -2.65
N THR A 133 3.63 1.39 -1.74
CA THR A 133 3.93 2.80 -1.52
C THR A 133 3.89 3.21 -0.04
N GLY A 134 3.57 2.28 0.86
CA GLY A 134 3.26 2.56 2.26
C GLY A 134 1.82 3.04 2.49
N VAL A 135 1.06 3.37 1.43
CA VAL A 135 -0.32 3.89 1.52
C VAL A 135 -1.24 3.10 0.61
N GLN A 136 -2.28 2.46 1.18
CA GLN A 136 -3.26 1.72 0.40
C GLN A 136 -4.01 2.64 -0.59
N GLY A 137 -4.12 2.18 -1.83
CA GLY A 137 -4.80 2.91 -2.92
C GLY A 137 -3.91 3.90 -3.67
N GLN A 138 -2.67 4.13 -3.24
CA GLN A 138 -1.73 4.95 -3.96
C GLN A 138 -1.05 4.14 -5.07
N ASP A 139 -1.13 4.65 -6.31
CA ASP A 139 -0.52 4.04 -7.49
C ASP A 139 1.02 4.10 -7.40
N PRO A 140 1.75 2.97 -7.50
CA PRO A 140 3.21 2.95 -7.51
C PRO A 140 3.83 3.45 -8.81
N GLY A 141 3.04 3.71 -9.86
CA GLY A 141 3.51 4.15 -11.17
C GLY A 141 3.91 3.02 -12.12
N PHE A 142 3.84 1.77 -11.69
CA PHE A 142 4.09 0.57 -12.51
C PHE A 142 3.22 -0.59 -12.00
N ASP A 143 3.16 -1.69 -12.74
CA ASP A 143 2.42 -2.89 -12.33
C ASP A 143 3.38 -3.98 -11.82
N PRO A 144 3.47 -4.22 -10.50
CA PRO A 144 4.37 -5.22 -9.93
C PRO A 144 4.11 -6.64 -10.43
N LEU A 145 2.85 -7.02 -10.66
CA LEU A 145 2.52 -8.35 -11.17
C LEU A 145 3.00 -8.55 -12.60
N ASP A 146 2.87 -7.53 -13.46
CA ASP A 146 3.35 -7.58 -14.83
C ASP A 146 4.88 -7.75 -14.90
N VAL A 147 5.60 -7.05 -14.01
CA VAL A 147 7.05 -7.23 -13.84
C VAL A 147 7.39 -8.66 -13.42
N LEU A 148 6.69 -9.21 -12.41
CA LEU A 148 6.93 -10.57 -11.92
C LEU A 148 6.67 -11.63 -13.02
N ILE A 149 5.58 -11.48 -13.77
CA ILE A 149 5.26 -12.37 -14.89
C ILE A 149 6.38 -12.34 -15.93
N THR A 150 6.80 -11.16 -16.33
CA THR A 150 7.86 -10.98 -17.34
C THR A 150 9.17 -11.64 -16.87
N GLU A 151 9.58 -11.37 -15.63
CA GLU A 151 10.80 -11.92 -15.07
C GLU A 151 10.75 -13.44 -14.87
N ALA A 152 9.60 -13.99 -14.43
CA ALA A 152 9.42 -15.43 -14.28
C ALA A 152 9.49 -16.15 -15.61
N HIS A 153 8.74 -15.65 -16.61
CA HIS A 153 8.69 -16.25 -17.95
C HIS A 153 10.05 -16.22 -18.66
N SER A 154 10.83 -15.17 -18.50
CA SER A 154 12.18 -15.08 -19.07
C SER A 154 13.13 -16.17 -18.52
N ARG A 155 12.81 -16.75 -17.36
CA ARG A 155 13.56 -17.83 -16.69
C ARG A 155 12.93 -19.21 -16.89
N GLY A 156 11.86 -19.32 -17.70
CA GLY A 156 11.14 -20.56 -17.91
C GLY A 156 10.30 -21.01 -16.69
N LEU A 157 10.03 -20.13 -15.76
CA LEU A 157 9.17 -20.37 -14.61
C LEU A 157 7.73 -20.03 -14.97
N SER A 158 6.77 -20.89 -14.61
CA SER A 158 5.34 -20.56 -14.58
C SER A 158 5.03 -19.71 -13.33
N LEU A 159 4.13 -18.72 -13.47
CA LEU A 159 3.71 -17.88 -12.35
C LEU A 159 2.18 -17.85 -12.29
#